data_d0dbfabc039809646444e2014deb1564
#
_entry.id   d0dbfabc039809646444e2014deb1564
#
_cell.length_a   1.000
_cell.length_b   1.000
_cell.length_c   1.000
_cell.angle_alpha   90.00
_cell.angle_beta   90.00
_cell.angle_gamma   90.00
#
_symmetry.space_group_name_H-M   'P 1'
#
loop_
_entity.id
_entity.type
_entity.pdbx_description
1 polymer ?
#
loop_
_entity_poly.entity_id
_entity_poly.type
_entity_poly.pdbx_seq_one_letter_code
_entity_poly.pdbx_strand_id
1 'polypeptide(L)'
;MKVLNLGSLDVKEGGPTLSTYLGMKGVERSGWRTAIAMAPLQPGGRLIAEDVETIVCREPRLGRLQWIPGFADSIEAAGEVNVVHIQGLWRLIGAQGARWARRKGIPYVVSLRGMLYPQALGQRRWFKRLSLAAYEADTLRGAAAIHATCEEEAEHYRALGFTNRVEIIPNAVDTSAVGASKQDYADVRTIAYLGRFDGRKRIDLLIEAFAIWAKGRRDCRLRLIGGGSADFEAGLRSRAAAAGISDRMEMPGFLSGAEKYAALREADVLVVPSDFENFGNIVVEAMACGVPVVASKGTPWRILEEERCGVWTDNAPEAIADALGRLSALSADERRAMGRRA
;
A
#
# COMPACT_ATOMS: atom_id res chain seq x y z
N MET A 1 5.56 5.62 27.75
CA MET A 1 4.52 6.35 27.00
C MET A 1 3.70 5.36 26.18
N LYS A 2 2.44 5.68 25.83
CA LYS A 2 1.52 4.81 25.08
C LYS A 2 0.87 5.56 23.92
N VAL A 3 0.88 4.94 22.73
CA VAL A 3 0.19 5.41 21.52
C VAL A 3 -1.08 4.59 21.34
N LEU A 4 -2.24 5.25 21.29
CA LEU A 4 -3.51 4.63 20.93
C LEU A 4 -3.77 4.83 19.44
N ASN A 5 -3.72 3.77 18.64
CA ASN A 5 -4.10 3.81 17.24
C ASN A 5 -5.62 3.68 17.08
N LEU A 6 -6.19 4.42 16.13
CA LEU A 6 -7.60 4.29 15.73
C LEU A 6 -7.64 3.84 14.27
N GLY A 7 -8.07 2.62 14.03
CA GLY A 7 -8.04 2.04 12.70
C GLY A 7 -8.58 0.63 12.65
N SER A 8 -7.96 -0.24 11.87
CA SER A 8 -8.32 -1.64 11.78
C SER A 8 -7.08 -2.52 11.59
N LEU A 9 -7.11 -3.70 12.19
CA LEU A 9 -6.18 -4.80 11.94
C LEU A 9 -6.85 -5.98 11.22
N ASP A 10 -8.05 -5.78 10.65
CA ASP A 10 -8.71 -6.80 9.84
C ASP A 10 -7.97 -6.97 8.50
N VAL A 11 -7.49 -8.19 8.21
CA VAL A 11 -6.80 -8.51 6.96
C VAL A 11 -7.62 -8.18 5.70
N LYS A 12 -8.94 -8.14 5.80
CA LYS A 12 -9.84 -7.76 4.71
C LYS A 12 -9.69 -6.32 4.26
N GLU A 13 -9.14 -5.44 5.09
CA GLU A 13 -8.89 -4.04 4.73
C GLU A 13 -7.58 -3.87 3.91
N GLY A 14 -6.78 -4.93 3.79
CA GLY A 14 -5.64 -5.00 2.88
C GLY A 14 -4.39 -4.27 3.37
N GLY A 15 -3.66 -3.62 2.43
CA GLY A 15 -2.36 -3.00 2.68
C GLY A 15 -2.28 -2.03 3.86
N PRO A 16 -3.26 -1.13 4.08
CA PRO A 16 -3.26 -0.22 5.23
C PRO A 16 -3.18 -0.94 6.58
N THR A 17 -3.79 -2.11 6.72
CA THR A 17 -3.74 -2.94 7.94
C THR A 17 -2.32 -3.37 8.27
N LEU A 18 -1.59 -3.92 7.29
CA LEU A 18 -0.20 -4.32 7.47
C LEU A 18 0.68 -3.12 7.81
N SER A 19 0.54 -2.01 7.11
CA SER A 19 1.30 -0.79 7.39
C SER A 19 1.03 -0.22 8.78
N THR A 20 -0.22 -0.31 9.26
CA THR A 20 -0.58 0.08 10.63
C THR A 20 0.11 -0.83 11.66
N TYR A 21 0.00 -2.14 11.48
CA TYR A 21 0.64 -3.13 12.36
C TYR A 21 2.16 -2.93 12.44
N LEU A 22 2.83 -2.86 11.29
CA LEU A 22 4.28 -2.67 11.25
C LEU A 22 4.72 -1.32 11.85
N GLY A 23 3.93 -0.26 11.64
CA GLY A 23 4.15 1.03 12.29
C GLY A 23 4.04 0.95 13.81
N MET A 24 3.03 0.23 14.33
CA MET A 24 2.90 -0.02 15.77
C MET A 24 4.12 -0.78 16.31
N LYS A 25 4.56 -1.84 15.64
CA LYS A 25 5.77 -2.60 16.03
C LYS A 25 7.04 -1.73 15.99
N GLY A 26 7.13 -0.79 15.06
CA GLY A 26 8.21 0.21 15.00
C GLY A 26 8.22 1.12 16.23
N VAL A 27 7.05 1.59 16.65
CA VAL A 27 6.89 2.39 17.87
C VAL A 27 7.26 1.59 19.13
N GLU A 28 6.87 0.30 19.20
CA GLU A 28 7.23 -0.58 20.31
C GLU A 28 8.75 -0.80 20.42
N ARG A 29 9.43 -0.96 19.27
CA ARG A 29 10.92 -1.05 19.24
C ARG A 29 11.61 0.22 19.76
N SER A 30 10.92 1.36 19.73
CA SER A 30 11.40 2.63 20.32
C SER A 30 11.12 2.75 21.84
N GLY A 31 10.63 1.68 22.47
CA GLY A 31 10.36 1.63 23.91
C GLY A 31 9.00 2.20 24.34
N TRP A 32 8.10 2.49 23.39
CA TRP A 32 6.74 2.93 23.69
C TRP A 32 5.79 1.74 23.64
N ARG A 33 4.70 1.78 24.38
CA ARG A 33 3.60 0.81 24.22
C ARG A 33 2.65 1.28 23.13
N THR A 34 2.01 0.34 22.47
CA THR A 34 0.96 0.63 21.50
C THR A 34 -0.32 -0.16 21.82
N ALA A 35 -1.45 0.43 21.49
CA ALA A 35 -2.75 -0.23 21.46
C ALA A 35 -3.51 0.23 20.22
N ILE A 36 -4.49 -0.56 19.80
CA ILE A 36 -5.41 -0.17 18.74
C ILE A 36 -6.86 -0.30 19.19
N ALA A 37 -7.65 0.76 18.99
CA ALA A 37 -9.09 0.71 19.10
C ALA A 37 -9.71 0.60 17.71
N MET A 38 -10.55 -0.41 17.52
CA MET A 38 -11.13 -0.75 16.23
C MET A 38 -12.60 -1.19 16.36
N ALA A 39 -13.34 -1.07 15.27
CA ALA A 39 -14.64 -1.72 15.15
C ALA A 39 -14.48 -3.26 15.21
N PRO A 40 -15.51 -4.01 15.58
CA PRO A 40 -15.52 -5.45 15.46
C PRO A 40 -15.12 -5.92 14.06
N LEU A 41 -14.52 -7.10 13.98
CA LEU A 41 -14.12 -7.71 12.71
C LEU A 41 -15.33 -7.93 11.80
N GLN A 42 -15.16 -7.73 10.52
CA GLN A 42 -16.20 -8.08 9.55
C GLN A 42 -16.43 -9.59 9.51
N PRO A 43 -17.62 -10.06 9.11
CA PRO A 43 -17.89 -11.48 8.96
C PRO A 43 -16.81 -12.19 8.14
N GLY A 44 -16.17 -13.22 8.73
CA GLY A 44 -15.02 -13.92 8.14
C GLY A 44 -13.74 -13.08 8.08
N GLY A 45 -13.64 -11.93 8.76
CA GLY A 45 -12.42 -11.18 9.00
C GLY A 45 -11.55 -11.89 10.05
N ARG A 46 -10.26 -11.58 10.04
CA ARG A 46 -9.31 -12.01 11.08
C ARG A 46 -8.29 -10.91 11.34
N LEU A 47 -7.74 -10.87 12.54
CA LEU A 47 -6.63 -9.99 12.85
C LEU A 47 -5.39 -10.38 12.05
N ILE A 48 -4.62 -9.40 11.62
CA ILE A 48 -3.33 -9.64 10.95
C ILE A 48 -2.31 -10.24 11.92
N ALA A 49 -2.43 -9.94 13.21
CA ALA A 49 -1.59 -10.44 14.29
C ALA A 49 -2.35 -10.35 15.62
N GLU A 50 -2.04 -11.23 16.56
CA GLU A 50 -2.66 -11.30 17.89
C GLU A 50 -1.76 -10.71 19.00
N ASP A 51 -0.53 -10.33 18.66
CA ASP A 51 0.48 -9.82 19.58
C ASP A 51 0.41 -8.30 19.82
N VAL A 52 -0.78 -7.71 19.61
CA VAL A 52 -1.06 -6.28 19.78
C VAL A 52 -2.22 -6.09 20.75
N GLU A 53 -2.07 -5.16 21.69
CA GLU A 53 -3.16 -4.77 22.58
C GLU A 53 -4.33 -4.20 21.75
N THR A 54 -5.41 -4.98 21.62
CA THR A 54 -6.56 -4.64 20.78
C THR A 54 -7.79 -4.35 21.64
N ILE A 55 -8.38 -3.18 21.44
CA ILE A 55 -9.61 -2.74 22.07
C ILE A 55 -10.71 -2.80 21.01
N VAL A 56 -11.58 -3.80 21.14
CA VAL A 56 -12.74 -3.93 20.26
C VAL A 56 -13.85 -3.01 20.78
N CYS A 57 -14.16 -1.98 20.02
CA CYS A 57 -15.23 -1.04 20.33
C CYS A 57 -16.61 -1.68 20.12
N ARG A 58 -17.66 -0.98 20.56
CA ARG A 58 -19.05 -1.39 20.28
C ARG A 58 -19.32 -1.38 18.77
N GLU A 59 -20.34 -2.15 18.37
CA GLU A 59 -20.79 -2.19 16.96
C GLU A 59 -21.07 -0.78 16.42
N PRO A 60 -20.45 -0.44 15.27
CA PRO A 60 -20.62 0.87 14.67
C PRO A 60 -22.02 1.01 14.09
N ARG A 61 -22.58 2.21 14.20
CA ARG A 61 -23.81 2.62 13.53
C ARG A 61 -23.49 3.48 12.31
N LEU A 62 -24.50 3.83 11.53
CA LEU A 62 -24.41 4.66 10.32
C LEU A 62 -23.58 4.01 9.19
N GLY A 63 -23.57 2.68 9.14
CA GLY A 63 -22.96 1.91 8.06
C GLY A 63 -21.49 2.28 7.84
N ARG A 64 -21.17 2.77 6.64
CA ARG A 64 -19.78 3.08 6.25
C ARG A 64 -19.15 4.25 7.02
N LEU A 65 -19.95 5.12 7.63
CA LEU A 65 -19.45 6.22 8.46
C LEU A 65 -18.83 5.71 9.77
N GLN A 66 -19.24 4.53 10.23
CA GLN A 66 -18.69 3.89 11.43
C GLN A 66 -18.69 4.81 12.66
N TRP A 67 -19.87 5.34 13.01
CA TRP A 67 -20.04 6.02 14.28
C TRP A 67 -20.18 4.99 15.40
N ILE A 68 -19.36 5.07 16.43
CA ILE A 68 -19.33 4.12 17.55
C ILE A 68 -20.06 4.70 18.75
N PRO A 69 -21.18 4.11 19.16
CA PRO A 69 -21.88 4.51 20.38
C PRO A 69 -20.99 4.30 21.62
N GLY A 70 -20.91 5.30 22.52
CA GLY A 70 -20.07 5.18 23.72
C GLY A 70 -18.60 4.99 23.42
N PHE A 71 -18.09 5.59 22.34
CA PHE A 71 -16.69 5.49 21.93
C PHE A 71 -15.72 5.82 23.07
N ALA A 72 -15.99 6.89 23.83
CA ALA A 72 -15.15 7.29 24.97
C ALA A 72 -15.04 6.17 26.00
N ASP A 73 -16.16 5.55 26.38
CA ASP A 73 -16.18 4.45 27.33
C ASP A 73 -15.39 3.23 26.83
N SER A 74 -15.48 2.95 25.52
CA SER A 74 -14.77 1.83 24.90
C SER A 74 -13.25 2.00 24.98
N ILE A 75 -12.75 3.21 24.81
CA ILE A 75 -11.30 3.47 24.79
C ILE A 75 -10.73 3.77 26.18
N GLU A 76 -11.54 3.99 27.20
CA GLU A 76 -11.06 4.11 28.59
C GLU A 76 -10.32 2.86 29.05
N ALA A 77 -10.65 1.68 28.50
CA ALA A 77 -9.91 0.44 28.72
C ALA A 77 -8.43 0.52 28.27
N ALA A 78 -8.07 1.46 27.39
CA ALA A 78 -6.67 1.69 27.01
C ALA A 78 -5.81 2.21 28.19
N GLY A 79 -6.41 2.68 29.28
CA GLY A 79 -5.69 3.32 30.38
C GLY A 79 -5.07 4.65 29.98
N GLU A 80 -3.88 4.95 30.50
CA GLU A 80 -3.17 6.19 30.19
C GLU A 80 -2.68 6.19 28.73
N VAL A 81 -3.09 7.20 27.96
CA VAL A 81 -2.72 7.43 26.56
C VAL A 81 -1.99 8.77 26.46
N ASN A 82 -0.82 8.76 25.81
CA ASN A 82 -0.02 9.97 25.63
C ASN A 82 -0.16 10.56 24.23
N VAL A 83 -0.47 9.74 23.21
CA VAL A 83 -0.70 10.17 21.81
C VAL A 83 -1.81 9.33 21.20
N VAL A 84 -2.68 9.96 20.41
CA VAL A 84 -3.64 9.24 19.56
C VAL A 84 -3.16 9.27 18.13
N HIS A 85 -3.19 8.13 17.42
CA HIS A 85 -2.82 8.03 16.01
C HIS A 85 -3.99 7.54 15.18
N ILE A 86 -4.57 8.42 14.38
CA ILE A 86 -5.74 8.15 13.54
C ILE A 86 -5.28 7.60 12.19
N GLN A 87 -5.75 6.42 11.80
CA GLN A 87 -5.33 5.72 10.58
C GLN A 87 -6.38 5.90 9.47
N GLY A 88 -6.15 6.88 8.59
CA GLY A 88 -7.05 7.18 7.47
C GLY A 88 -8.18 8.12 7.81
N LEU A 89 -9.02 8.43 6.81
CA LEU A 89 -10.07 9.45 6.84
C LEU A 89 -11.45 8.83 6.55
N TRP A 90 -12.48 9.67 6.56
CA TRP A 90 -13.86 9.41 6.12
C TRP A 90 -14.67 8.50 7.06
N ARG A 91 -14.10 8.07 8.20
CA ARG A 91 -14.79 7.29 9.23
C ARG A 91 -14.95 8.14 10.50
N LEU A 92 -16.12 8.12 11.09
CA LEU A 92 -16.41 8.94 12.29
C LEU A 92 -15.61 8.49 13.51
N ILE A 93 -15.09 7.28 13.55
CA ILE A 93 -14.17 6.82 14.61
C ILE A 93 -12.97 7.76 14.73
N GLY A 94 -12.41 8.24 13.60
CA GLY A 94 -11.32 9.22 13.60
C GLY A 94 -11.73 10.54 14.24
N ALA A 95 -12.87 11.09 13.82
CA ALA A 95 -13.40 12.34 14.37
C ALA A 95 -13.81 12.21 15.85
N GLN A 96 -14.34 11.05 16.27
CA GLN A 96 -14.64 10.76 17.67
C GLN A 96 -13.36 10.72 18.50
N GLY A 97 -12.30 10.07 17.99
CA GLY A 97 -10.99 10.03 18.62
C GLY A 97 -10.32 11.39 18.73
N ALA A 98 -10.32 12.18 17.66
CA ALA A 98 -9.82 13.54 17.68
C ALA A 98 -10.54 14.42 18.72
N ARG A 99 -11.86 14.30 18.77
CA ARG A 99 -12.67 15.03 19.79
C ARG A 99 -12.35 14.59 21.20
N TRP A 100 -12.21 13.28 21.43
CA TRP A 100 -11.84 12.73 22.73
C TRP A 100 -10.43 13.18 23.14
N ALA A 101 -9.44 13.09 22.24
CA ALA A 101 -8.08 13.52 22.49
C ALA A 101 -8.00 15.00 22.87
N ARG A 102 -8.68 15.87 22.12
CA ARG A 102 -8.75 17.31 22.45
C ARG A 102 -9.37 17.58 23.84
N ARG A 103 -10.43 16.87 24.21
CA ARG A 103 -11.06 17.02 25.54
C ARG A 103 -10.14 16.61 26.68
N LYS A 104 -9.27 15.64 26.44
CA LYS A 104 -8.28 15.13 27.40
C LYS A 104 -6.94 15.89 27.36
N GLY A 105 -6.77 16.85 26.45
CA GLY A 105 -5.48 17.54 26.24
C GLY A 105 -4.39 16.64 25.64
N ILE A 106 -4.76 15.55 24.97
CA ILE A 106 -3.85 14.57 24.36
C ILE A 106 -3.58 14.97 22.92
N PRO A 107 -2.31 15.10 22.47
CA PRO A 107 -2.00 15.34 21.07
C PRO A 107 -2.39 14.16 20.21
N TYR A 108 -2.77 14.43 18.94
CA TYR A 108 -3.06 13.38 17.99
C TYR A 108 -2.43 13.63 16.63
N VAL A 109 -2.12 12.54 15.94
CA VAL A 109 -1.55 12.48 14.58
C VAL A 109 -2.59 11.84 13.65
N VAL A 110 -2.64 12.29 12.40
CA VAL A 110 -3.51 11.71 11.38
C VAL A 110 -2.67 11.20 10.22
N SER A 111 -2.77 9.90 9.91
CA SER A 111 -2.22 9.31 8.68
C SER A 111 -3.21 9.42 7.54
N LEU A 112 -2.81 10.02 6.43
CA LEU A 112 -3.69 10.31 5.29
C LEU A 112 -4.04 9.06 4.47
N ARG A 113 -3.11 8.12 4.30
CA ARG A 113 -3.28 6.85 3.59
C ARG A 113 -3.79 6.99 2.15
N GLY A 114 -3.36 8.03 1.43
CA GLY A 114 -3.75 8.30 0.05
C GLY A 114 -5.19 8.81 -0.15
N MET A 115 -5.86 9.12 0.94
CA MET A 115 -7.30 9.43 0.89
C MET A 115 -7.62 10.84 0.39
N LEU A 116 -6.60 11.71 0.27
CA LEU A 116 -6.73 13.09 -0.22
C LEU A 116 -6.18 13.30 -1.64
N TYR A 117 -5.73 12.25 -2.30
CA TYR A 117 -5.36 12.35 -3.71
C TYR A 117 -6.57 12.74 -4.59
N PRO A 118 -6.38 13.50 -5.68
CA PRO A 118 -7.47 13.92 -6.56
C PRO A 118 -8.33 12.76 -7.05
N GLN A 119 -7.70 11.63 -7.42
CA GLN A 119 -8.36 10.40 -7.86
C GLN A 119 -9.22 9.80 -6.75
N ALA A 120 -8.71 9.79 -5.52
CA ALA A 120 -9.47 9.34 -4.37
C ALA A 120 -10.63 10.28 -4.06
N LEU A 121 -10.41 11.59 -4.09
CA LEU A 121 -11.45 12.61 -3.86
C LEU A 121 -12.53 12.59 -4.93
N GLY A 122 -12.19 12.25 -6.17
CA GLY A 122 -13.14 12.10 -7.29
C GLY A 122 -14.17 11.00 -7.04
N GLN A 123 -13.79 9.93 -6.33
CA GLN A 123 -14.71 8.85 -5.96
C GLN A 123 -15.68 9.33 -4.87
N ARG A 124 -17.01 9.21 -5.12
CA ARG A 124 -18.06 9.67 -4.19
C ARG A 124 -17.86 11.14 -3.77
N ARG A 125 -17.53 11.99 -4.72
CA ARG A 125 -17.15 13.39 -4.55
C ARG A 125 -18.04 14.15 -3.56
N TRP A 126 -19.36 14.04 -3.71
CA TRP A 126 -20.31 14.78 -2.85
C TRP A 126 -20.25 14.30 -1.39
N PHE A 127 -20.18 13.00 -1.17
CA PHE A 127 -20.04 12.44 0.18
C PHE A 127 -18.76 12.95 0.86
N LYS A 128 -17.62 12.92 0.16
CA LYS A 128 -16.34 13.38 0.72
C LYS A 128 -16.30 14.89 0.95
N ARG A 129 -16.90 15.69 0.06
CA ARG A 129 -17.04 17.14 0.28
C ARG A 129 -17.87 17.43 1.53
N LEU A 130 -19.00 16.74 1.70
CA LEU A 130 -19.84 16.89 2.88
C LEU A 130 -19.12 16.44 4.15
N SER A 131 -18.45 15.28 4.11
CA SER A 131 -17.67 14.76 5.25
C SER A 131 -16.53 15.72 5.62
N LEU A 132 -15.83 16.27 4.61
CA LEU A 132 -14.77 17.24 4.84
C LEU A 132 -15.30 18.48 5.57
N ALA A 133 -16.43 19.02 5.12
CA ALA A 133 -17.04 20.19 5.74
C ALA A 133 -17.62 19.89 7.14
N ALA A 134 -18.17 18.69 7.34
CA ALA A 134 -18.90 18.36 8.56
C ALA A 134 -17.97 17.98 9.74
N TYR A 135 -16.86 17.29 9.50
CA TYR A 135 -16.01 16.77 10.57
C TYR A 135 -14.54 16.56 10.22
N GLU A 136 -14.18 16.23 8.96
CA GLU A 136 -12.80 15.91 8.63
C GLU A 136 -11.87 17.12 8.65
N ALA A 137 -12.32 18.27 8.15
CA ALA A 137 -11.50 19.47 8.17
C ALA A 137 -11.17 19.92 9.62
N ASP A 138 -12.11 19.76 10.54
CA ASP A 138 -11.88 20.03 11.97
C ASP A 138 -10.91 19.01 12.58
N THR A 139 -11.06 17.73 12.22
CA THR A 139 -10.13 16.66 12.61
C THR A 139 -8.72 16.94 12.10
N LEU A 140 -8.57 17.31 10.83
CA LEU A 140 -7.28 17.59 10.22
C LEU A 140 -6.63 18.85 10.83
N ARG A 141 -7.36 19.98 10.94
CA ARG A 141 -6.82 21.23 11.50
C ARG A 141 -6.37 21.10 12.96
N GLY A 142 -7.06 20.29 13.74
CA GLY A 142 -6.72 20.08 15.15
C GLY A 142 -5.60 19.07 15.39
N ALA A 143 -5.08 18.41 14.38
CA ALA A 143 -3.99 17.45 14.51
C ALA A 143 -2.67 18.16 14.87
N ALA A 144 -1.92 17.58 15.82
CA ALA A 144 -0.59 18.05 16.19
C ALA A 144 0.43 17.85 15.04
N ALA A 145 0.24 16.79 14.25
CA ALA A 145 0.97 16.51 13.02
C ALA A 145 0.15 15.65 12.08
N ILE A 146 0.48 15.72 10.81
CA ILE A 146 -0.04 14.85 9.74
C ILE A 146 1.08 13.89 9.33
N HIS A 147 0.75 12.62 9.22
CA HIS A 147 1.64 11.61 8.67
C HIS A 147 1.29 11.36 7.20
N ALA A 148 2.20 11.69 6.32
CA ALA A 148 2.20 11.34 4.90
C ALA A 148 3.22 10.23 4.62
N THR A 149 2.97 9.38 3.65
CA THR A 149 3.87 8.27 3.29
C THR A 149 4.91 8.67 2.23
N CYS A 150 4.65 9.78 1.52
CA CYS A 150 5.53 10.35 0.50
C CYS A 150 5.26 11.85 0.33
N GLU A 151 6.16 12.54 -0.39
CA GLU A 151 6.04 13.98 -0.64
C GLU A 151 4.77 14.35 -1.40
N GLU A 152 4.41 13.57 -2.43
CA GLU A 152 3.19 13.79 -3.22
C GLU A 152 1.92 13.78 -2.33
N GLU A 153 1.86 12.90 -1.35
CA GLU A 153 0.75 12.87 -0.38
C GLU A 153 0.70 14.14 0.47
N ALA A 154 1.88 14.65 0.88
CA ALA A 154 2.00 15.91 1.62
C ALA A 154 1.60 17.11 0.75
N GLU A 155 1.99 17.14 -0.51
CA GLU A 155 1.60 18.18 -1.47
C GLU A 155 0.08 18.23 -1.67
N HIS A 156 -0.57 17.07 -1.86
CA HIS A 156 -2.03 17.01 -1.97
C HIS A 156 -2.74 17.48 -0.71
N TYR A 157 -2.19 17.21 0.46
CA TYR A 157 -2.71 17.75 1.72
C TYR A 157 -2.61 19.28 1.77
N ARG A 158 -1.45 19.84 1.44
CA ARG A 158 -1.19 21.29 1.42
C ARG A 158 -2.05 22.01 0.38
N ALA A 159 -2.27 21.38 -0.80
CA ALA A 159 -3.12 21.93 -1.86
C ALA A 159 -4.59 22.12 -1.46
N LEU A 160 -5.05 21.43 -0.41
CA LEU A 160 -6.37 21.63 0.19
C LEU A 160 -6.42 22.81 1.18
N GLY A 161 -5.32 23.54 1.36
CA GLY A 161 -5.22 24.72 2.23
C GLY A 161 -4.96 24.39 3.71
N PHE A 162 -4.54 23.19 4.04
CA PHE A 162 -4.12 22.85 5.40
C PHE A 162 -2.65 23.21 5.65
N THR A 163 -2.34 23.67 6.86
CA THR A 163 -1.02 24.23 7.24
C THR A 163 -0.34 23.52 8.40
N ASN A 164 -0.91 22.43 8.88
CA ASN A 164 -0.32 21.62 9.95
C ASN A 164 1.09 21.13 9.57
N ARG A 165 1.89 20.83 10.58
CA ARG A 165 3.14 20.10 10.42
C ARG A 165 2.86 18.76 9.73
N VAL A 166 3.59 18.48 8.66
CA VAL A 166 3.51 17.20 7.93
C VAL A 166 4.84 16.49 8.10
N GLU A 167 4.78 15.25 8.56
CA GLU A 167 5.90 14.34 8.65
C GLU A 167 5.78 13.29 7.56
N ILE A 168 6.82 13.16 6.75
CA ILE A 168 6.90 12.15 5.68
C ILE A 168 7.62 10.94 6.23
N ILE A 169 6.85 9.89 6.50
CA ILE A 169 7.37 8.64 7.04
C ILE A 169 6.88 7.50 6.13
N PRO A 170 7.76 6.88 5.36
CA PRO A 170 7.40 5.76 4.49
C PRO A 170 6.76 4.60 5.26
N ASN A 171 5.96 3.79 4.56
CA ASN A 171 5.45 2.56 5.15
C ASN A 171 6.59 1.60 5.50
N ALA A 172 6.49 0.96 6.64
CA ALA A 172 7.43 -0.07 7.05
C ALA A 172 7.20 -1.37 6.26
N VAL A 173 8.27 -2.10 6.03
CA VAL A 173 8.28 -3.46 5.46
C VAL A 173 8.88 -4.42 6.48
N ASP A 174 8.30 -5.59 6.60
CA ASP A 174 8.86 -6.66 7.41
C ASP A 174 9.98 -7.37 6.65
N THR A 175 11.20 -6.98 6.96
CA THR A 175 12.40 -7.59 6.35
C THR A 175 12.74 -8.97 6.94
N SER A 176 12.17 -9.36 8.07
CA SER A 176 12.45 -10.66 8.71
C SER A 176 11.98 -11.83 7.84
N ALA A 177 10.90 -11.65 7.08
CA ALA A 177 10.37 -12.65 6.18
C ALA A 177 11.01 -12.62 4.77
N VAL A 178 11.82 -11.61 4.45
CA VAL A 178 12.46 -11.46 3.13
C VAL A 178 13.49 -12.57 2.88
N GLY A 179 14.21 -13.01 3.92
CA GLY A 179 15.29 -13.98 3.78
C GLY A 179 16.49 -13.43 3.01
N ALA A 180 17.21 -14.31 2.32
CA ALA A 180 18.34 -13.89 1.48
C ALA A 180 17.83 -13.12 0.24
N SER A 181 18.52 -12.04 -0.15
CA SER A 181 18.26 -11.34 -1.40
C SER A 181 18.48 -12.24 -2.62
N LYS A 182 17.89 -11.86 -3.76
CA LYS A 182 18.10 -12.53 -5.05
C LYS A 182 19.60 -12.68 -5.35
N GLN A 183 20.02 -13.88 -5.74
CA GLN A 183 21.41 -14.18 -6.04
C GLN A 183 21.64 -14.36 -7.54
N ASP A 184 20.66 -14.90 -8.25
CA ASP A 184 20.73 -15.11 -9.69
C ASP A 184 20.16 -13.91 -10.44
N TYR A 185 21.02 -13.28 -11.24
CA TYR A 185 20.69 -12.15 -12.12
C TYR A 185 21.00 -12.49 -13.59
N ALA A 186 20.86 -13.75 -13.97
CA ALA A 186 20.98 -14.19 -15.36
C ALA A 186 20.01 -13.43 -16.30
N ASP A 187 19.64 -14.00 -17.42
CA ASP A 187 18.73 -13.37 -18.37
C ASP A 187 17.38 -13.02 -17.73
N VAL A 188 16.80 -11.89 -18.13
CA VAL A 188 15.44 -11.52 -17.73
C VAL A 188 14.44 -12.43 -18.44
N ARG A 189 13.77 -13.28 -17.67
CA ARG A 189 12.80 -14.28 -18.16
C ARG A 189 11.47 -14.19 -17.45
N THR A 190 11.46 -13.93 -16.15
CA THR A 190 10.26 -13.90 -15.33
C THR A 190 9.88 -12.47 -14.95
N ILE A 191 8.83 -11.97 -15.56
CA ILE A 191 8.21 -10.67 -15.20
C ILE A 191 7.09 -10.96 -14.20
N ALA A 192 7.08 -10.26 -13.05
CA ALA A 192 6.05 -10.43 -12.04
C ALA A 192 5.23 -9.17 -11.84
N TYR A 193 3.97 -9.36 -11.53
CA TYR A 193 3.09 -8.42 -10.87
C TYR A 193 2.66 -9.03 -9.54
N LEU A 194 2.54 -8.22 -8.49
CA LEU A 194 1.99 -8.66 -7.22
C LEU A 194 1.03 -7.63 -6.66
N GLY A 195 -0.18 -8.05 -6.33
CA GLY A 195 -1.19 -7.19 -5.74
C GLY A 195 -2.61 -7.63 -6.05
N ARG A 196 -3.57 -6.85 -5.54
CA ARG A 196 -4.98 -7.08 -5.86
C ARG A 196 -5.25 -6.77 -7.34
N PHE A 197 -6.08 -7.57 -7.98
CA PHE A 197 -6.50 -7.34 -9.36
C PHE A 197 -7.71 -6.41 -9.39
N ASP A 198 -7.47 -5.17 -9.74
CA ASP A 198 -8.50 -4.15 -9.96
C ASP A 198 -8.10 -3.20 -11.11
N GLY A 199 -9.07 -2.45 -11.64
CA GLY A 199 -8.87 -1.61 -12.82
C GLY A 199 -7.77 -0.55 -12.66
N ARG A 200 -7.50 -0.06 -11.45
CA ARG A 200 -6.46 0.96 -11.21
C ARG A 200 -5.05 0.40 -11.28
N LYS A 201 -4.92 -0.92 -11.14
CA LYS A 201 -3.62 -1.60 -11.20
C LYS A 201 -3.13 -1.84 -12.62
N ARG A 202 -3.98 -1.59 -13.61
CA ARG A 202 -3.66 -1.62 -15.03
C ARG A 202 -2.86 -2.85 -15.46
N ILE A 203 -3.26 -4.01 -14.94
CA ILE A 203 -2.66 -5.30 -15.34
C ILE A 203 -2.87 -5.56 -16.84
N ASP A 204 -3.92 -4.97 -17.41
CA ASP A 204 -4.17 -4.94 -18.85
C ASP A 204 -2.97 -4.39 -19.63
N LEU A 205 -2.42 -3.24 -19.24
CA LEU A 205 -1.25 -2.64 -19.88
C LEU A 205 0.00 -3.53 -19.73
N LEU A 206 0.15 -4.20 -18.59
CA LEU A 206 1.26 -5.12 -18.38
C LEU A 206 1.20 -6.33 -19.31
N ILE A 207 0.01 -6.90 -19.55
CA ILE A 207 -0.19 -8.01 -20.48
C ILE A 207 0.23 -7.58 -21.89
N GLU A 208 -0.20 -6.40 -22.34
CA GLU A 208 0.16 -5.83 -23.63
C GLU A 208 1.67 -5.54 -23.72
N ALA A 209 2.25 -4.91 -22.71
CA ALA A 209 3.69 -4.63 -22.61
C ALA A 209 4.54 -5.90 -22.65
N PHE A 210 4.10 -6.94 -21.92
CA PHE A 210 4.78 -8.23 -21.93
C PHE A 210 4.73 -8.86 -23.33
N ALA A 211 3.58 -8.82 -24.02
CA ALA A 211 3.46 -9.34 -25.37
C ALA A 211 4.39 -8.64 -26.37
N ILE A 212 4.55 -7.30 -26.26
CA ILE A 212 5.48 -6.51 -27.06
C ILE A 212 6.92 -6.92 -26.76
N TRP A 213 7.31 -6.91 -25.50
CA TRP A 213 8.68 -7.22 -25.06
C TRP A 213 9.07 -8.67 -25.35
N ALA A 214 8.14 -9.61 -25.19
CA ALA A 214 8.36 -11.04 -25.36
C ALA A 214 8.35 -11.51 -26.82
N LYS A 215 8.17 -10.58 -27.79
CA LYS A 215 8.17 -10.93 -29.21
C LYS A 215 9.53 -11.50 -29.61
N GLY A 216 9.50 -12.73 -30.16
CA GLY A 216 10.72 -13.46 -30.53
C GLY A 216 11.46 -14.13 -29.35
N ARG A 217 11.02 -13.95 -28.11
CA ARG A 217 11.56 -14.62 -26.93
C ARG A 217 10.66 -15.80 -26.55
N ARG A 218 11.21 -17.01 -26.38
CA ARG A 218 10.40 -18.20 -26.06
C ARG A 218 10.41 -18.57 -24.58
N ASP A 219 11.49 -18.26 -23.87
CA ASP A 219 11.75 -18.70 -22.48
C ASP A 219 11.36 -17.64 -21.45
N CYS A 220 10.34 -16.83 -21.72
CA CYS A 220 9.89 -15.80 -20.80
C CYS A 220 8.44 -16.03 -20.35
N ARG A 221 8.14 -15.66 -19.12
CA ARG A 221 6.82 -15.81 -18.49
C ARG A 221 6.38 -14.56 -17.77
N LEU A 222 5.08 -14.36 -17.71
CA LEU A 222 4.41 -13.33 -16.91
C LEU A 222 3.70 -13.99 -15.72
N ARG A 223 4.05 -13.61 -14.50
CA ARG A 223 3.40 -14.12 -13.28
C ARG A 223 2.56 -13.03 -12.63
N LEU A 224 1.25 -13.22 -12.60
CA LEU A 224 0.30 -12.33 -11.95
C LEU A 224 -0.06 -12.92 -10.58
N ILE A 225 0.56 -12.41 -9.52
CA ILE A 225 0.41 -12.91 -8.16
C ILE A 225 -0.61 -12.05 -7.42
N GLY A 226 -1.71 -12.67 -6.99
CA GLY A 226 -2.80 -11.97 -6.31
C GLY A 226 -4.16 -12.51 -6.70
N GLY A 227 -5.17 -11.67 -6.65
CA GLY A 227 -6.52 -12.07 -7.02
C GLY A 227 -7.46 -10.87 -7.15
N GLY A 228 -8.58 -11.11 -7.81
CA GLY A 228 -9.66 -10.15 -8.02
C GLY A 228 -11.03 -10.84 -8.03
N SER A 229 -12.02 -10.19 -8.62
CA SER A 229 -13.28 -10.90 -8.93
C SER A 229 -13.07 -11.90 -10.06
N ALA A 230 -13.87 -12.95 -10.07
CA ALA A 230 -13.82 -13.98 -11.13
C ALA A 230 -13.93 -13.36 -12.53
N ASP A 231 -14.82 -12.38 -12.70
CA ASP A 231 -15.00 -11.69 -13.99
C ASP A 231 -13.75 -10.89 -14.38
N PHE A 232 -13.07 -10.25 -13.41
CA PHE A 232 -11.85 -9.51 -13.69
C PHE A 232 -10.72 -10.46 -14.12
N GLU A 233 -10.56 -11.57 -13.42
CA GLU A 233 -9.57 -12.59 -13.76
C GLU A 233 -9.85 -13.25 -15.13
N ALA A 234 -11.11 -13.54 -15.44
CA ALA A 234 -11.51 -14.01 -16.77
C ALA A 234 -11.16 -12.99 -17.86
N GLY A 235 -11.38 -11.71 -17.59
CA GLY A 235 -10.99 -10.62 -18.49
C GLY A 235 -9.47 -10.58 -18.75
N LEU A 236 -8.63 -10.79 -17.73
CA LEU A 236 -7.17 -10.87 -17.90
C LEU A 236 -6.76 -12.07 -18.75
N ARG A 237 -7.37 -13.24 -18.54
CA ARG A 237 -7.10 -14.44 -19.37
C ARG A 237 -7.51 -14.23 -20.83
N SER A 238 -8.65 -13.58 -21.08
CA SER A 238 -9.09 -13.21 -22.42
C SER A 238 -8.12 -12.28 -23.13
N ARG A 239 -7.59 -11.27 -22.40
CA ARG A 239 -6.55 -10.37 -22.94
C ARG A 239 -5.27 -11.10 -23.27
N ALA A 240 -4.82 -12.00 -22.41
CA ALA A 240 -3.63 -12.81 -22.64
C ALA A 240 -3.81 -13.69 -23.89
N ALA A 241 -5.01 -14.26 -24.10
CA ALA A 241 -5.34 -15.03 -25.31
C ALA A 241 -5.30 -14.16 -26.56
N ALA A 242 -5.90 -12.97 -26.52
CA ALA A 242 -5.88 -12.02 -27.63
C ALA A 242 -4.44 -11.54 -27.97
N ALA A 243 -3.58 -11.42 -26.95
CA ALA A 243 -2.17 -11.04 -27.10
C ALA A 243 -1.24 -12.23 -27.45
N GLY A 244 -1.76 -13.47 -27.53
CA GLY A 244 -1.01 -14.67 -27.88
C GLY A 244 0.02 -15.12 -26.84
N ILE A 245 -0.25 -14.87 -25.54
CA ILE A 245 0.66 -15.19 -24.44
C ILE A 245 0.04 -16.08 -23.35
N SER A 246 -1.09 -16.74 -23.64
CA SER A 246 -1.81 -17.58 -22.66
C SER A 246 -0.94 -18.68 -22.06
N ASP A 247 -0.08 -19.29 -22.85
CA ASP A 247 0.86 -20.36 -22.47
C ASP A 247 2.03 -19.86 -21.62
N ARG A 248 2.23 -18.54 -21.57
CA ARG A 248 3.31 -17.87 -20.84
C ARG A 248 2.83 -17.02 -19.67
N MET A 249 1.52 -16.96 -19.42
CA MET A 249 0.94 -16.23 -18.29
C MET A 249 0.49 -17.19 -17.20
N GLU A 250 1.04 -17.00 -16.02
CA GLU A 250 0.72 -17.76 -14.80
C GLU A 250 -0.06 -16.89 -13.81
N MET A 251 -1.08 -17.47 -13.18
CA MET A 251 -1.86 -16.82 -12.12
C MET A 251 -1.92 -17.76 -10.91
N PRO A 252 -0.89 -17.77 -10.04
CA PRO A 252 -0.79 -18.70 -8.91
C PRO A 252 -1.78 -18.37 -7.77
N GLY A 253 -2.49 -17.24 -7.85
CA GLY A 253 -3.39 -16.79 -6.80
C GLY A 253 -2.70 -15.91 -5.77
N PHE A 254 -3.35 -15.74 -4.61
CA PHE A 254 -2.85 -14.90 -3.52
C PHE A 254 -1.74 -15.62 -2.75
N LEU A 255 -0.60 -14.97 -2.60
CA LEU A 255 0.53 -15.43 -1.79
C LEU A 255 0.77 -14.46 -0.62
N SER A 256 1.22 -14.97 0.51
CA SER A 256 1.54 -14.19 1.71
C SER A 256 2.78 -14.72 2.43
N GLY A 257 3.31 -13.96 3.38
CA GLY A 257 4.46 -14.39 4.19
C GLY A 257 5.65 -14.85 3.35
N ALA A 258 6.27 -15.95 3.73
CA ALA A 258 7.47 -16.49 3.07
C ALA A 258 7.26 -16.85 1.59
N GLU A 259 6.07 -17.36 1.23
CA GLU A 259 5.75 -17.72 -0.16
C GLU A 259 5.76 -16.50 -1.09
N LYS A 260 5.21 -15.38 -0.61
CA LYS A 260 5.24 -14.10 -1.34
C LYS A 260 6.67 -13.67 -1.64
N TYR A 261 7.54 -13.67 -0.64
CA TYR A 261 8.93 -13.27 -0.81
C TYR A 261 9.74 -14.28 -1.65
N ALA A 262 9.42 -15.58 -1.57
CA ALA A 262 10.01 -16.57 -2.46
C ALA A 262 9.64 -16.27 -3.92
N ALA A 263 8.35 -16.05 -4.20
CA ALA A 263 7.87 -15.71 -5.54
C ALA A 263 8.48 -14.39 -6.08
N LEU A 264 8.71 -13.40 -5.21
CA LEU A 264 9.42 -12.17 -5.59
C LEU A 264 10.87 -12.45 -5.98
N ARG A 265 11.61 -13.22 -5.21
CA ARG A 265 13.02 -13.56 -5.53
C ARG A 265 13.15 -14.36 -6.83
N GLU A 266 12.15 -15.15 -7.20
CA GLU A 266 12.12 -15.88 -8.47
C GLU A 266 11.84 -14.94 -9.68
N ALA A 267 11.27 -13.77 -9.44
CA ALA A 267 11.07 -12.78 -10.49
C ALA A 267 12.40 -12.09 -10.86
N ASP A 268 12.55 -11.77 -12.13
CA ASP A 268 13.69 -10.98 -12.61
C ASP A 268 13.37 -9.48 -12.60
N VAL A 269 12.11 -9.13 -12.80
CA VAL A 269 11.60 -7.76 -12.72
C VAL A 269 10.20 -7.78 -12.13
N LEU A 270 9.94 -6.91 -11.16
CA LEU A 270 8.59 -6.59 -10.73
C LEU A 270 8.07 -5.40 -11.55
N VAL A 271 6.84 -5.47 -12.08
CA VAL A 271 6.18 -4.35 -12.76
C VAL A 271 4.98 -3.89 -11.95
N VAL A 272 4.90 -2.58 -11.72
CA VAL A 272 3.80 -1.91 -11.02
C VAL A 272 3.17 -0.86 -11.93
N PRO A 273 2.25 -1.27 -12.84
CA PRO A 273 1.67 -0.40 -13.88
C PRO A 273 0.45 0.37 -13.38
N SER A 274 0.41 0.72 -12.11
CA SER A 274 -0.75 1.36 -11.49
C SER A 274 -0.99 2.76 -12.02
N ASP A 275 -2.24 3.12 -12.29
CA ASP A 275 -2.63 4.51 -12.58
C ASP A 275 -2.40 5.41 -11.36
N PHE A 276 -2.47 4.82 -10.17
CA PHE A 276 -2.32 5.53 -8.92
C PHE A 276 -1.98 4.58 -7.77
N GLU A 277 -0.95 4.93 -6.99
CA GLU A 277 -0.59 4.32 -5.71
C GLU A 277 -0.34 5.40 -4.67
N ASN A 278 -0.79 5.15 -3.45
CA ASN A 278 -0.38 6.01 -2.34
C ASN A 278 1.09 5.83 -1.98
N PHE A 279 1.52 4.59 -1.84
CA PHE A 279 2.90 4.23 -1.57
C PHE A 279 3.36 3.05 -2.45
N GLY A 280 2.57 1.96 -2.48
CA GLY A 280 2.93 0.76 -3.24
C GLY A 280 3.95 -0.08 -2.47
N ASN A 281 3.54 -0.63 -1.33
CA ASN A 281 4.40 -1.47 -0.46
C ASN A 281 5.16 -2.55 -1.23
N ILE A 282 4.54 -3.08 -2.31
CA ILE A 282 5.15 -4.12 -3.13
C ILE A 282 6.47 -3.69 -3.79
N VAL A 283 6.64 -2.39 -4.06
CA VAL A 283 7.91 -1.85 -4.60
C VAL A 283 9.02 -2.05 -3.57
N VAL A 284 8.81 -1.62 -2.33
CA VAL A 284 9.81 -1.81 -1.25
C VAL A 284 10.03 -3.29 -0.95
N GLU A 285 8.98 -4.11 -0.99
CA GLU A 285 9.10 -5.55 -0.78
C GLU A 285 9.97 -6.22 -1.87
N ALA A 286 9.82 -5.81 -3.14
CA ALA A 286 10.66 -6.28 -4.23
C ALA A 286 12.10 -5.79 -4.10
N MET A 287 12.28 -4.50 -3.78
CA MET A 287 13.59 -3.90 -3.52
C MET A 287 14.32 -4.65 -2.39
N ALA A 288 13.64 -4.92 -1.27
CA ALA A 288 14.20 -5.70 -0.17
C ALA A 288 14.62 -7.13 -0.59
N CYS A 289 13.97 -7.70 -1.62
CA CYS A 289 14.38 -8.96 -2.23
C CYS A 289 15.54 -8.81 -3.23
N GLY A 290 16.01 -7.60 -3.54
CA GLY A 290 16.98 -7.33 -4.56
C GLY A 290 16.44 -7.44 -5.99
N VAL A 291 15.12 -7.32 -6.17
CA VAL A 291 14.45 -7.46 -7.48
C VAL A 291 14.28 -6.07 -8.11
N PRO A 292 14.82 -5.82 -9.30
CA PRO A 292 14.59 -4.60 -10.05
C PRO A 292 13.10 -4.33 -10.27
N VAL A 293 12.71 -3.05 -10.18
CA VAL A 293 11.32 -2.64 -10.32
C VAL A 293 11.14 -1.73 -11.52
N VAL A 294 10.08 -1.98 -12.30
CA VAL A 294 9.52 -1.02 -13.26
C VAL A 294 8.21 -0.51 -12.68
N ALA A 295 8.17 0.76 -12.34
CA ALA A 295 6.98 1.40 -11.76
C ALA A 295 6.48 2.52 -12.68
N SER A 296 5.16 2.68 -12.76
CA SER A 296 4.55 3.77 -13.51
C SER A 296 4.73 5.11 -12.80
N LYS A 297 4.65 6.22 -13.54
CA LYS A 297 4.60 7.58 -13.01
C LYS A 297 3.31 7.88 -12.20
N GLY A 298 2.36 6.96 -12.18
CA GLY A 298 1.23 6.97 -11.25
C GLY A 298 1.58 6.49 -9.83
N THR A 299 2.87 6.20 -9.58
CA THR A 299 3.38 5.78 -8.28
C THR A 299 4.41 6.78 -7.75
N PRO A 300 4.57 6.96 -6.43
CA PRO A 300 5.52 7.92 -5.85
C PRO A 300 6.96 7.37 -5.81
N TRP A 301 7.39 6.66 -6.86
CA TRP A 301 8.66 5.91 -6.88
C TRP A 301 9.70 6.51 -7.85
N ARG A 302 9.72 7.83 -8.00
CA ARG A 302 10.73 8.53 -8.80
C ARG A 302 12.17 8.20 -8.38
N ILE A 303 12.38 7.90 -7.11
CA ILE A 303 13.66 7.49 -6.54
C ILE A 303 14.26 6.25 -7.24
N LEU A 304 13.45 5.42 -7.90
CA LEU A 304 13.94 4.28 -8.69
C LEU A 304 14.91 4.72 -9.78
N GLU A 305 14.65 5.88 -10.42
CA GLU A 305 15.57 6.46 -11.42
C GLU A 305 16.72 7.20 -10.75
N GLU A 306 16.45 8.01 -9.74
CA GLU A 306 17.44 8.83 -9.04
C GLU A 306 18.57 7.97 -8.46
N GLU A 307 18.20 6.86 -7.80
CA GLU A 307 19.15 5.92 -7.19
C GLU A 307 19.55 4.77 -8.14
N ARG A 308 19.06 4.74 -9.35
CA ARG A 308 19.36 3.68 -10.35
C ARG A 308 19.06 2.28 -9.81
N CYS A 309 18.00 2.13 -9.07
CA CYS A 309 17.55 0.85 -8.50
C CYS A 309 16.32 0.27 -9.21
N GLY A 310 15.84 0.91 -10.28
CA GLY A 310 14.73 0.49 -11.11
C GLY A 310 14.48 1.45 -12.26
N VAL A 311 13.25 1.42 -12.78
CA VAL A 311 12.79 2.31 -13.85
C VAL A 311 11.45 2.92 -13.46
N TRP A 312 11.32 4.22 -13.58
CA TRP A 312 10.07 4.95 -13.39
C TRP A 312 9.62 5.52 -14.73
N THR A 313 8.49 5.04 -15.29
CA THR A 313 8.13 5.26 -16.69
C THR A 313 6.67 5.64 -16.86
N ASP A 314 6.31 6.11 -18.05
CA ASP A 314 4.91 6.38 -18.38
C ASP A 314 4.09 5.10 -18.37
N ASN A 315 2.80 5.22 -17.99
CA ASN A 315 1.91 4.07 -17.86
C ASN A 315 1.28 3.70 -19.22
N ALA A 316 2.13 3.27 -20.15
CA ALA A 316 1.74 2.82 -21.49
C ALA A 316 2.45 1.48 -21.82
N PRO A 317 1.81 0.60 -22.60
CA PRO A 317 2.41 -0.70 -22.95
C PRO A 317 3.79 -0.60 -23.57
N GLU A 318 3.98 0.33 -24.51
CA GLU A 318 5.24 0.56 -25.21
C GLU A 318 6.34 1.05 -24.24
N ALA A 319 5.99 1.98 -23.35
CA ALA A 319 6.95 2.53 -22.37
C ALA A 319 7.39 1.47 -21.35
N ILE A 320 6.47 0.63 -20.91
CA ILE A 320 6.76 -0.50 -20.01
C ILE A 320 7.61 -1.55 -20.76
N ALA A 321 7.29 -1.87 -22.02
CA ALA A 321 8.05 -2.80 -22.83
C ALA A 321 9.48 -2.31 -23.08
N ASP A 322 9.67 -1.01 -23.35
CA ASP A 322 10.98 -0.38 -23.48
C ASP A 322 11.78 -0.44 -22.18
N ALA A 323 11.13 -0.20 -21.03
CA ALA A 323 11.77 -0.34 -19.73
C ALA A 323 12.25 -1.79 -19.48
N LEU A 324 11.42 -2.79 -19.81
CA LEU A 324 11.80 -4.20 -19.75
C LEU A 324 12.95 -4.52 -20.72
N GLY A 325 12.93 -3.93 -21.91
CA GLY A 325 14.01 -4.03 -22.90
C GLY A 325 15.34 -3.49 -22.36
N ARG A 326 15.32 -2.31 -21.76
CA ARG A 326 16.51 -1.70 -21.12
C ARG A 326 17.08 -2.59 -20.02
N LEU A 327 16.24 -3.10 -19.12
CA LEU A 327 16.67 -4.01 -18.04
C LEU A 327 17.23 -5.33 -18.59
N SER A 328 16.66 -5.83 -19.69
CA SER A 328 17.14 -7.07 -20.33
C SER A 328 18.48 -6.89 -21.03
N ALA A 329 18.79 -5.68 -21.51
CA ALA A 329 20.05 -5.35 -22.16
C ALA A 329 21.22 -5.18 -21.18
N LEU A 330 20.94 -4.98 -19.89
CA LEU A 330 21.98 -4.90 -18.85
C LEU A 330 22.67 -6.26 -18.67
N SER A 331 23.95 -6.23 -18.33
CA SER A 331 24.68 -7.42 -17.88
C SER A 331 24.14 -7.94 -16.53
N ALA A 332 24.45 -9.18 -16.19
CA ALA A 332 24.10 -9.76 -14.89
C ALA A 332 24.68 -8.94 -13.72
N ASP A 333 25.90 -8.42 -13.86
CA ASP A 333 26.55 -7.60 -12.83
C ASP A 333 25.88 -6.23 -12.68
N GLU A 334 25.44 -5.61 -13.75
CA GLU A 334 24.69 -4.34 -13.70
C GLU A 334 23.32 -4.56 -13.03
N ARG A 335 22.58 -5.63 -13.35
CA ARG A 335 21.33 -5.97 -12.68
C ARG A 335 21.54 -6.29 -11.19
N ARG A 336 22.62 -7.01 -10.86
CA ARG A 336 22.99 -7.26 -9.46
C ARG A 336 23.32 -5.96 -8.72
N ALA A 337 24.06 -5.07 -9.35
CA ALA A 337 24.37 -3.76 -8.77
C ALA A 337 23.09 -2.90 -8.59
N MET A 338 22.14 -2.99 -9.50
CA MET A 338 20.81 -2.35 -9.37
C MET A 338 20.04 -2.92 -8.17
N GLY A 339 19.95 -4.25 -8.03
CA GLY A 339 19.30 -4.91 -6.91
C GLY A 339 19.95 -4.64 -5.53
N ARG A 340 21.25 -4.33 -5.50
CA ARG A 340 21.96 -3.94 -4.25
C ARG A 340 21.71 -2.49 -3.85
N ARG A 341 21.36 -1.62 -4.79
CA ARG A 341 20.99 -0.22 -4.52
C ARG A 341 19.53 -0.09 -4.09
N ALA A 342 18.72 -1.08 -4.38
CA ALA A 342 17.33 -1.19 -3.96
C ALA A 342 17.22 -1.60 -2.48
#